data_a66d3362f377ca14d0a78fb6393b9cc4
#
_entry.id   a66d3362f377ca14d0a78fb6393b9cc4
#
_cell.length_a   1.000
_cell.length_b   1.000
_cell.length_c   1.000
_cell.angle_alpha   90.00
_cell.angle_beta   90.00
_cell.angle_gamma   90.00
#
_symmetry.space_group_name_H-M   'P 1'
#
loop_
_entity.id
_entity.type
_entity.pdbx_description
1 polymer ?
#
loop_
_entity_poly.entity_id
_entity_poly.type
_entity_poly.pdbx_seq_one_letter_code
_entity_poly.pdbx_strand_id
1 'polypeptide(L)'
;DEAEGWWSKIATRVFEEYWRPTRNYHLRKAFLMKYSDDTQKTLGLHTDASLVTGSVKLNDDYEGATLIFPRQEVTNKDIPIGKMILFPSSVTHGHYVDPLKSGTKFSATFWSARYKGDYLDPE
;
A
#
# COMPACT_ATOMS: atom_id res chain seq x y z
N ASP A 1 5.18 5.44 -17.86
CA ASP A 1 4.16 4.51 -18.35
C ASP A 1 2.78 4.89 -17.79
N GLU A 2 1.79 4.10 -18.13
CA GLU A 2 0.41 4.36 -17.72
C GLU A 2 0.26 4.35 -16.19
N ALA A 3 0.88 3.38 -15.54
CA ALA A 3 0.79 3.25 -14.08
C ALA A 3 1.45 4.45 -13.40
N GLU A 4 2.59 4.88 -13.89
CA GLU A 4 3.30 6.05 -13.36
C GLU A 4 2.45 7.31 -13.51
N GLY A 5 1.91 7.57 -14.68
CA GLY A 5 1.12 8.75 -14.93
C GLY A 5 -0.14 8.80 -14.09
N TRP A 6 -0.82 7.67 -14.00
CA TRP A 6 -2.02 7.52 -13.18
C TRP A 6 -1.71 7.74 -11.69
N TRP A 7 -0.66 7.07 -11.22
CA TRP A 7 -0.24 7.18 -9.82
C TRP A 7 0.12 8.61 -9.44
N SER A 8 1.00 9.24 -10.23
CA SER A 8 1.43 10.60 -9.95
C SER A 8 0.26 11.57 -9.87
N LYS A 9 -0.69 11.43 -10.79
CA LYS A 9 -1.86 12.29 -10.83
C LYS A 9 -2.71 12.15 -9.57
N ILE A 10 -2.98 10.93 -9.16
CA ILE A 10 -3.82 10.67 -7.98
C ILE A 10 -3.09 11.04 -6.70
N ALA A 11 -1.87 10.55 -6.53
CA ALA A 11 -1.12 10.72 -5.31
C ALA A 11 -0.81 12.20 -5.06
N THR A 12 -0.34 12.91 -6.07
CA THR A 12 -0.03 14.32 -5.95
C THR A 12 -1.26 15.12 -5.52
N ARG A 13 -2.39 14.86 -6.17
CA ARG A 13 -3.62 15.58 -5.87
C ARG A 13 -4.07 15.35 -4.42
N VAL A 14 -4.09 14.10 -3.99
CA VAL A 14 -4.55 13.74 -2.64
C VAL A 14 -3.58 14.27 -1.58
N PHE A 15 -2.30 14.06 -1.78
CA PHE A 15 -1.33 14.36 -0.74
C PHE A 15 -0.94 15.84 -0.68
N GLU A 16 -1.01 16.55 -1.77
CA GLU A 16 -0.86 18.01 -1.71
C GLU A 16 -1.95 18.65 -0.89
N GLU A 17 -3.15 18.10 -0.97
CA GLU A 17 -4.29 18.64 -0.23
C GLU A 17 -4.20 18.33 1.26
N TYR A 18 -3.77 17.11 1.62
CA TYR A 18 -3.84 16.64 3.00
C TYR A 18 -2.50 16.59 3.73
N TRP A 19 -1.41 16.39 3.02
CA TRP A 19 -0.09 16.18 3.63
C TRP A 19 0.98 17.01 2.95
N ARG A 20 0.75 18.26 2.80
CA ARG A 20 1.80 19.13 2.31
C ARG A 20 3.08 18.95 3.13
N PRO A 21 4.20 19.13 2.60
CA PRO A 21 4.61 19.82 1.40
C PRO A 21 5.20 18.92 0.33
N THR A 22 4.98 17.68 0.38
CA THR A 22 5.65 16.77 -0.53
C THR A 22 5.11 16.95 -1.94
N ARG A 23 5.98 16.96 -2.89
CA ARG A 23 5.65 16.96 -4.31
C ARG A 23 6.45 15.85 -4.95
N ASN A 24 6.07 15.41 -6.12
CA ASN A 24 6.75 14.34 -6.84
C ASN A 24 6.56 12.98 -6.19
N TYR A 25 5.31 12.56 -6.17
CA TYR A 25 4.99 11.20 -5.71
C TYR A 25 5.14 10.23 -6.87
N HIS A 26 6.35 10.13 -7.41
CA HIS A 26 6.61 9.22 -8.50
C HIS A 26 6.46 7.78 -8.06
N LEU A 27 5.91 6.96 -8.93
CA LEU A 27 5.81 5.54 -8.68
C LEU A 27 7.20 4.91 -8.78
N ARG A 28 7.64 4.25 -7.72
CA ARG A 28 8.90 3.53 -7.69
C ARG A 28 8.71 2.04 -7.94
N LYS A 29 7.66 1.46 -7.38
CA LYS A 29 7.43 0.02 -7.46
C LYS A 29 5.96 -0.27 -7.33
N ALA A 30 5.48 -1.19 -8.16
CA ALA A 30 4.13 -1.73 -8.04
C ALA A 30 4.26 -3.24 -8.05
N PHE A 31 3.56 -3.91 -7.13
CA PHE A 31 3.66 -5.35 -7.04
C PHE A 31 2.40 -5.97 -6.48
N LEU A 32 2.25 -7.27 -6.73
CA LEU A 32 1.13 -8.05 -6.22
C LEU A 32 1.58 -8.81 -4.99
N MET A 33 0.68 -8.88 -4.01
CA MET A 33 0.87 -9.67 -2.81
C MET A 33 -0.14 -10.81 -2.80
N LYS A 34 0.33 -11.99 -2.46
CA LYS A 34 -0.53 -13.17 -2.31
C LYS A 34 -0.37 -13.72 -0.90
N TYR A 35 -1.49 -13.91 -0.22
CA TYR A 35 -1.53 -14.56 1.09
C TYR A 35 -2.32 -15.85 0.93
N SER A 36 -1.73 -16.97 1.30
CA SER A 36 -2.35 -18.28 1.16
C SER A 36 -1.72 -19.26 2.13
N ASP A 37 -2.31 -20.46 2.24
CA ASP A 37 -1.78 -21.47 3.14
C ASP A 37 -0.37 -21.95 2.76
N ASP A 38 -0.04 -21.92 1.48
CA ASP A 38 1.25 -22.40 0.99
C ASP A 38 2.21 -21.28 0.62
N THR A 39 1.86 -20.04 0.91
CA THR A 39 2.75 -18.90 0.74
C THR A 39 2.84 -18.17 2.10
N GLN A 40 2.77 -16.87 2.12
CA GLN A 40 2.75 -16.16 3.40
C GLN A 40 1.33 -16.00 3.89
N LYS A 41 1.13 -16.03 5.19
CA LYS A 41 -0.18 -15.86 5.82
C LYS A 41 -0.31 -14.53 6.56
N THR A 42 0.80 -13.87 6.79
CA THR A 42 0.84 -12.66 7.61
C THR A 42 1.97 -11.78 7.18
N LEU A 43 1.98 -10.57 7.67
CA LEU A 43 3.07 -9.62 7.46
C LEU A 43 3.25 -8.84 8.75
N GLY A 44 4.46 -8.88 9.30
CA GLY A 44 4.74 -8.25 10.59
C GLY A 44 4.68 -6.73 10.54
N LEU A 45 4.57 -6.12 11.70
CA LEU A 45 4.51 -4.67 11.84
C LEU A 45 5.75 -4.02 11.21
N HIS A 46 5.54 -3.07 10.33
CA HIS A 46 6.63 -2.39 9.62
C HIS A 46 6.15 -1.07 9.03
N THR A 47 7.10 -0.26 8.60
CA THR A 47 6.85 0.85 7.71
C THR A 47 7.42 0.48 6.34
N ASP A 48 7.11 1.25 5.33
CA ASP A 48 7.53 0.94 3.97
C ASP A 48 8.70 1.80 3.53
N ALA A 49 9.51 1.26 2.63
CA ALA A 49 10.52 2.03 1.91
C ALA A 49 9.84 2.83 0.79
N SER A 50 8.94 3.70 1.19
CA SER A 50 8.05 4.44 0.30
C SER A 50 7.57 5.67 1.04
N LEU A 51 7.48 6.81 0.36
CA LEU A 51 6.96 8.01 0.97
C LEU A 51 5.46 7.90 1.18
N VAL A 52 4.78 7.42 0.16
CA VAL A 52 3.34 7.23 0.14
C VAL A 52 3.08 5.86 -0.44
N THR A 53 2.22 5.09 0.21
CA THR A 53 1.84 3.76 -0.26
C THR A 53 0.36 3.71 -0.58
N GLY A 54 0.03 3.03 -1.66
CA GLY A 54 -1.34 2.68 -1.99
C GLY A 54 -1.52 1.17 -1.91
N SER A 55 -2.65 0.74 -1.39
CA SER A 55 -2.99 -0.67 -1.32
C SER A 55 -4.41 -0.90 -1.81
N VAL A 56 -4.57 -1.85 -2.71
CA VAL A 56 -5.86 -2.16 -3.33
C VAL A 56 -6.18 -3.63 -3.08
N LYS A 57 -7.36 -3.86 -2.52
CA LYS A 57 -7.89 -5.21 -2.34
C LYS A 57 -8.39 -5.72 -3.69
N LEU A 58 -7.90 -6.87 -4.13
CA LEU A 58 -8.28 -7.43 -5.43
C LEU A 58 -9.35 -8.50 -5.35
N ASN A 59 -9.54 -9.09 -4.17
CA ASN A 59 -10.60 -10.06 -3.93
C ASN A 59 -11.06 -9.96 -2.48
N ASP A 60 -12.16 -10.61 -2.16
CA ASP A 60 -12.68 -10.61 -0.77
C ASP A 60 -13.19 -11.98 -0.33
N ASP A 61 -12.94 -13.03 -1.11
CA ASP A 61 -13.35 -14.40 -0.77
C ASP A 61 -12.32 -15.11 0.10
N TYR A 62 -11.97 -14.45 1.20
CA TYR A 62 -11.01 -14.96 2.19
C TYR A 62 -11.38 -14.42 3.56
N GLU A 63 -10.79 -15.00 4.61
CA GLU A 63 -10.94 -14.49 5.97
C GLU A 63 -9.58 -14.23 6.61
N GLY A 64 -9.52 -13.22 7.44
CA GLY A 64 -8.25 -12.77 8.02
C GLY A 64 -7.48 -11.91 7.04
N ALA A 65 -6.17 -11.87 7.21
CA ALA A 65 -5.26 -11.10 6.37
C ALA A 65 -5.72 -9.65 6.19
N THR A 66 -6.15 -9.03 7.27
CA THR A 66 -6.60 -7.63 7.28
C THR A 66 -5.39 -6.71 7.44
N LEU A 67 -5.35 -5.65 6.69
CA LEU A 67 -4.34 -4.61 6.82
C LEU A 67 -4.72 -3.71 7.99
N ILE A 68 -3.84 -3.60 8.98
CA ILE A 68 -4.12 -2.94 10.24
C ILE A 68 -3.07 -1.88 10.53
N PHE A 69 -3.55 -0.68 10.87
CA PHE A 69 -2.72 0.45 11.30
C PHE A 69 -3.00 0.65 12.79
N PRO A 70 -2.22 0.01 13.68
CA PRO A 70 -2.58 -0.01 15.10
C PRO A 70 -2.56 1.38 15.74
N ARG A 71 -1.60 2.21 15.37
CA ARG A 71 -1.47 3.54 15.95
C ARG A 71 -2.64 4.44 15.59
N GLN A 72 -3.12 4.35 14.36
CA GLN A 72 -4.24 5.13 13.89
C GLN A 72 -5.59 4.47 14.19
N GLU A 73 -5.57 3.23 14.66
CA GLU A 73 -6.77 2.45 14.94
C GLU A 73 -7.67 2.31 13.70
N VAL A 74 -7.04 2.02 12.56
CA VAL A 74 -7.70 1.90 11.26
C VAL A 74 -7.36 0.56 10.64
N THR A 75 -8.32 -0.03 9.96
CA THR A 75 -8.10 -1.23 9.16
C THR A 75 -8.73 -1.07 7.78
N ASN A 76 -8.36 -1.95 6.86
CA ASN A 76 -8.98 -1.95 5.54
C ASN A 76 -10.15 -2.94 5.42
N LYS A 77 -10.67 -3.42 6.53
CA LYS A 77 -11.68 -4.47 6.53
C LYS A 77 -12.91 -4.11 5.70
N ASP A 78 -13.36 -2.88 5.82
CA ASP A 78 -14.58 -2.43 5.16
C ASP A 78 -14.33 -1.70 3.84
N ILE A 79 -13.10 -1.70 3.36
CA ILE A 79 -12.76 -1.09 2.09
C ILE A 79 -13.11 -2.08 0.97
N PRO A 80 -13.95 -1.69 0.01
CA PRO A 80 -14.36 -2.62 -1.05
C PRO A 80 -13.22 -2.96 -2.03
N ILE A 81 -13.42 -4.05 -2.75
CA ILE A 81 -12.53 -4.43 -3.86
C ILE A 81 -12.40 -3.26 -4.83
N GLY A 82 -11.18 -3.02 -5.28
CA GLY A 82 -10.90 -1.98 -6.26
C GLY A 82 -10.75 -0.58 -5.71
N LYS A 83 -10.99 -0.39 -4.41
CA LYS A 83 -10.75 0.89 -3.76
C LYS A 83 -9.37 0.90 -3.15
N MET A 84 -8.67 2.00 -3.32
CA MET A 84 -7.31 2.14 -2.81
C MET A 84 -7.32 2.87 -1.47
N ILE A 85 -6.59 2.32 -0.50
CA ILE A 85 -6.24 3.04 0.70
C ILE A 85 -4.86 3.66 0.48
N LEU A 86 -4.74 4.95 0.76
CA LEU A 86 -3.48 5.69 0.61
C LEU A 86 -3.01 6.16 1.98
N PHE A 87 -1.72 6.04 2.24
CA PHE A 87 -1.19 6.46 3.54
C PHE A 87 0.28 6.86 3.41
N PRO A 88 0.72 7.82 4.26
CA PRO A 88 2.15 8.13 4.36
C PRO A 88 2.83 6.96 5.07
N SER A 89 3.79 6.33 4.43
CA SER A 89 4.22 4.99 4.83
C SER A 89 5.66 4.88 5.33
N SER A 90 6.43 5.97 5.30
CA SER A 90 7.84 5.87 5.64
C SER A 90 8.12 5.85 7.14
N VAL A 91 7.31 6.55 7.95
CA VAL A 91 7.59 6.70 9.38
C VAL A 91 6.36 6.53 10.27
N THR A 92 5.27 7.26 9.97
CA THR A 92 4.18 7.44 10.93
C THR A 92 3.11 6.36 10.90
N HIS A 93 2.99 5.64 9.79
CA HIS A 93 1.90 4.67 9.60
C HIS A 93 2.45 3.26 9.55
N GLY A 94 2.98 2.81 10.68
CA GLY A 94 3.32 1.40 10.84
C GLY A 94 2.08 0.55 10.65
N HIS A 95 2.24 -0.58 9.99
CA HIS A 95 1.09 -1.42 9.67
C HIS A 95 1.52 -2.88 9.60
N TYR A 96 0.53 -3.76 9.73
CA TYR A 96 0.74 -5.19 9.63
C TYR A 96 -0.48 -5.84 9.01
N VAL A 97 -0.31 -7.09 8.60
CA VAL A 97 -1.41 -7.90 8.07
C VAL A 97 -1.59 -9.06 9.03
N ASP A 98 -2.78 -9.17 9.63
CA ASP A 98 -3.02 -10.25 10.59
C ASP A 98 -3.13 -11.60 9.85
N PRO A 99 -3.03 -12.72 10.58
CA PRO A 99 -2.97 -14.02 9.91
C PRO A 99 -4.19 -14.34 9.06
N LEU A 100 -3.93 -14.84 7.86
CA LEU A 100 -4.97 -15.39 7.01
C LEU A 100 -5.59 -16.60 7.71
N LYS A 101 -6.91 -16.64 7.74
CA LYS A 101 -7.64 -17.75 8.37
C LYS A 101 -8.12 -18.75 7.35
N SER A 102 -8.58 -18.30 6.21
CA SER A 102 -9.06 -19.18 5.14
C SER A 102 -9.05 -18.45 3.81
N GLY A 103 -8.97 -19.20 2.74
CA GLY A 103 -9.00 -18.66 1.39
C GLY A 103 -7.63 -18.17 0.94
N THR A 104 -7.64 -17.37 -0.11
CA THR A 104 -6.44 -16.77 -0.68
C THR A 104 -6.72 -15.30 -0.90
N LYS A 105 -5.81 -14.45 -0.43
CA LYS A 105 -5.93 -13.00 -0.61
C LYS A 105 -4.96 -12.51 -1.66
N PHE A 106 -5.46 -11.67 -2.56
CA PHE A 106 -4.62 -10.93 -3.50
C PHE A 106 -4.79 -9.43 -3.27
N SER A 107 -3.70 -8.70 -3.28
CA SER A 107 -3.71 -7.24 -3.20
C SER A 107 -2.65 -6.66 -4.11
N ALA A 108 -2.85 -5.42 -4.52
CA ALA A 108 -1.85 -4.67 -5.28
C ALA A 108 -1.30 -3.56 -4.39
N THR A 109 0.02 -3.42 -4.38
CA THR A 109 0.70 -2.42 -3.58
C THR A 109 1.49 -1.50 -4.48
N PHE A 110 1.43 -0.20 -4.18
CA PHE A 110 2.10 0.84 -4.97
C PHE A 110 2.97 1.65 -4.03
N TRP A 111 4.26 1.68 -4.33
CA TRP A 111 5.24 2.44 -3.56
C TRP A 111 5.72 3.64 -4.37
N SER A 112 5.73 4.79 -3.73
CA SER A 112 6.28 6.00 -4.34
C SER A 112 7.77 6.12 -4.07
N ALA A 113 8.43 6.97 -4.84
CA ALA A 113 9.81 7.33 -4.62
C ALA A 113 9.94 8.11 -3.30
N ARG A 114 11.06 7.95 -2.62
CA ARG A 114 11.36 8.63 -1.36
C ARG A 114 12.06 9.96 -1.58
N TYR A 115 12.76 10.07 -2.70
CA TYR A 115 13.50 11.27 -3.05
C TYR A 115 13.70 11.30 -4.58
N LYS A 116 14.12 12.45 -5.08
CA LYS A 116 14.39 12.58 -6.50
C LYS A 116 15.45 11.56 -6.93
N GLY A 117 15.14 10.76 -7.90
CA GLY A 117 16.04 9.73 -8.41
C GLY A 117 15.78 8.32 -7.89
N ASP A 118 15.07 8.20 -6.76
CA ASP A 118 14.80 6.88 -6.20
C ASP A 118 14.04 5.99 -7.19
N TYR A 119 13.13 6.58 -7.95
CA TYR A 119 12.34 5.86 -8.93
C TYR A 119 13.15 5.46 -10.17
N LEU A 120 14.37 5.94 -10.30
CA LEU A 120 15.25 5.61 -11.41
C LEU A 120 16.19 4.46 -11.08
N ASP A 121 16.23 4.02 -9.82
CA ASP A 121 17.13 2.96 -9.42
C ASP A 121 16.78 1.65 -10.14
N PRO A 122 17.75 0.98 -10.75
CA PRO A 122 17.52 -0.36 -11.26
C PRO A 122 17.32 -1.31 -10.10
N GLU A 123 16.48 -2.29 -10.27
CA GLU A 123 16.18 -3.27 -9.23
C GLU A 123 17.37 -4.09 -8.80
#